data_9aabb9516c87e5038e2bab74ef6d090f
#
_entry.id   9aabb9516c87e5038e2bab74ef6d090f
#
_cell.length_a   1.000
_cell.length_b   1.000
_cell.length_c   1.000
_cell.angle_alpha   90.00
_cell.angle_beta   90.00
_cell.angle_gamma   90.00
#
_symmetry.space_group_name_H-M   'P 1'
#
loop_
_entity.id
_entity.type
_entity.pdbx_description
1 polymer ?
#
loop_
_entity_poly.entity_id
_entity_poly.type
_entity_poly.pdbx_seq_one_letter_code
_entity_poly.pdbx_strand_id
1 'polypeptide(L)'
;MIVMPAIREKRFHTRCQEETYRQVKSNLDELVEEHFDDAEHCDFYFKYGSTVLEISIDPYEEDDAVVEVLAFCVQGVEPSFEMTRELLRLNSEVRLGAFSLVGGDIFFSHSFLGRRMRPEQLMASLENVATVSDEYDEKLVARYGGETALERIRSGALRRTETTKAEQN
;
A
#
# COMPACT_ATOMS: atom_id res chain seq x y z
N MET A 1 -12.42 34.03 18.12
CA MET A 1 -12.18 33.92 16.66
C MET A 1 -11.50 32.55 16.43
N ILE A 2 -12.27 31.56 16.00
CA ILE A 2 -11.72 30.22 15.73
C ILE A 2 -11.03 30.31 14.37
N VAL A 3 -9.70 30.27 14.37
CA VAL A 3 -8.92 30.14 13.15
C VAL A 3 -9.09 28.70 12.68
N MET A 4 -9.93 28.50 11.66
CA MET A 4 -9.97 27.21 10.96
C MET A 4 -8.58 26.96 10.34
N PRO A 5 -7.98 25.77 10.52
CA PRO A 5 -6.75 25.47 9.81
C PRO A 5 -7.02 25.59 8.32
N ALA A 6 -6.14 26.29 7.60
CA ALA A 6 -6.21 26.40 6.16
C ALA A 6 -6.26 24.97 5.58
N ILE A 7 -7.28 24.68 4.78
CA ILE A 7 -7.35 23.46 3.98
C ILE A 7 -6.12 23.49 3.11
N ARG A 8 -5.11 22.65 3.43
CA ARG A 8 -3.94 22.49 2.56
C ARG A 8 -4.44 21.92 1.25
N GLU A 9 -4.27 22.68 0.17
CA GLU A 9 -4.61 22.21 -1.16
C GLU A 9 -3.79 20.96 -1.48
N LYS A 10 -4.47 19.89 -1.95
CA LYS A 10 -3.85 18.69 -2.48
C LYS A 10 -2.89 19.06 -3.61
N ARG A 11 -1.62 18.70 -3.48
CA ARG A 11 -0.62 18.98 -4.51
C ARG A 11 -0.53 17.79 -5.46
N PHE A 12 -1.41 17.75 -6.44
CA PHE A 12 -1.23 16.84 -7.57
C PHE A 12 -0.13 17.37 -8.51
N HIS A 13 0.74 16.49 -8.96
CA HIS A 13 1.80 16.83 -9.91
C HIS A 13 1.30 16.85 -11.36
N THR A 14 0.28 16.03 -11.67
CA THR A 14 -0.33 15.96 -12.99
C THR A 14 -1.85 15.94 -12.87
N ARG A 15 -2.51 16.37 -13.97
CA ARG A 15 -3.98 16.28 -14.05
C ARG A 15 -4.46 14.83 -14.02
N CYS A 16 -3.73 13.91 -14.66
CA CYS A 16 -4.09 12.50 -14.67
C CYS A 16 -4.00 11.87 -13.27
N GLN A 17 -2.99 12.24 -12.47
CA GLN A 17 -2.91 11.83 -11.07
C GLN A 17 -4.14 12.30 -10.28
N GLU A 18 -4.56 13.55 -10.44
CA GLU A 18 -5.74 14.09 -9.77
C GLU A 18 -7.03 13.37 -10.17
N GLU A 19 -7.21 13.15 -11.49
CA GLU A 19 -8.38 12.42 -12.00
C GLU A 19 -8.41 10.97 -11.50
N THR A 20 -7.26 10.28 -11.50
CA THR A 20 -7.12 8.91 -10.97
C THR A 20 -7.40 8.87 -9.46
N TYR A 21 -6.86 9.82 -8.70
CA TYR A 21 -7.13 9.93 -7.27
C TYR A 21 -8.63 10.06 -6.96
N ARG A 22 -9.33 10.94 -7.69
CA ARG A 22 -10.78 11.14 -7.52
C ARG A 22 -11.57 9.88 -7.88
N GLN A 23 -11.14 9.16 -8.90
CA GLN A 23 -11.77 7.90 -9.30
C GLN A 23 -11.55 6.81 -8.25
N VAL A 24 -10.33 6.65 -7.73
CA VAL A 24 -10.02 5.71 -6.63
C VAL A 24 -10.85 6.06 -5.41
N LYS A 25 -10.90 7.33 -5.02
CA LYS A 25 -11.71 7.78 -3.88
C LYS A 25 -13.18 7.43 -4.05
N SER A 26 -13.78 7.73 -5.19
CA SER A 26 -15.18 7.40 -5.47
C SER A 26 -15.45 5.90 -5.38
N ASN A 27 -14.52 5.07 -5.90
CA ASN A 27 -14.66 3.63 -5.80
C ASN A 27 -14.53 3.14 -4.35
N LEU A 28 -13.61 3.70 -3.57
CA LEU A 28 -13.45 3.33 -2.16
C LEU A 28 -14.66 3.72 -1.33
N ASP A 29 -15.26 4.89 -1.56
CA ASP A 29 -16.46 5.34 -0.88
C ASP A 29 -17.65 4.36 -1.08
N GLU A 30 -17.64 3.60 -2.19
CA GLU A 30 -18.65 2.57 -2.48
C GLU A 30 -18.28 1.17 -1.98
N LEU A 31 -16.99 0.86 -1.87
CA LEU A 31 -16.48 -0.50 -1.66
C LEU A 31 -16.10 -0.79 -0.21
N VAL A 32 -15.71 0.22 0.57
CA VAL A 32 -15.23 0.05 1.94
C VAL A 32 -16.02 0.95 2.89
N GLU A 33 -16.29 0.44 4.11
CA GLU A 33 -17.07 1.20 5.10
C GLU A 33 -16.32 2.42 5.62
N GLU A 34 -15.01 2.28 5.83
CA GLU A 34 -14.17 3.35 6.36
C GLU A 34 -12.79 3.31 5.71
N HIS A 35 -12.31 4.45 5.26
CA HIS A 35 -10.94 4.66 4.83
C HIS A 35 -10.41 6.00 5.30
N PHE A 36 -9.11 6.08 5.51
CA PHE A 36 -8.38 7.31 5.79
C PHE A 36 -7.78 7.86 4.50
N ASP A 37 -8.05 9.13 4.19
CA ASP A 37 -7.56 9.83 3.01
C ASP A 37 -6.38 10.74 3.42
N ASP A 38 -5.17 10.34 3.10
CA ASP A 38 -3.99 11.21 3.22
C ASP A 38 -3.85 12.07 1.97
N ALA A 39 -4.51 13.19 2.00
CA ALA A 39 -4.57 14.12 0.89
C ALA A 39 -3.22 14.78 0.53
N GLU A 40 -2.27 14.82 1.45
CA GLU A 40 -0.95 15.42 1.23
C GLU A 40 -0.07 14.50 0.38
N HIS A 41 -0.17 13.18 0.58
CA HIS A 41 0.63 12.18 -0.11
C HIS A 41 -0.12 11.48 -1.26
N CYS A 42 -1.41 11.76 -1.45
CA CYS A 42 -2.29 11.06 -2.39
C CYS A 42 -2.47 9.57 -2.09
N ASP A 43 -2.50 9.24 -0.79
CA ASP A 43 -2.61 7.88 -0.30
C ASP A 43 -3.95 7.65 0.40
N PHE A 44 -4.42 6.41 0.38
CA PHE A 44 -5.56 5.93 1.16
C PHE A 44 -5.14 4.76 2.02
N TYR A 45 -5.64 4.73 3.25
CA TYR A 45 -5.38 3.63 4.20
C TYR A 45 -6.71 3.08 4.70
N PHE A 46 -6.84 1.77 4.78
CA PHE A 46 -8.01 1.13 5.34
C PHE A 46 -7.75 -0.31 5.75
N LYS A 47 -8.62 -0.81 6.61
CA LYS A 47 -8.62 -2.21 7.01
C LYS A 47 -9.46 -3.02 6.03
N TYR A 48 -8.90 -4.09 5.49
CA TYR A 48 -9.59 -5.04 4.63
C TYR A 48 -9.43 -6.44 5.22
N GLY A 49 -10.51 -7.00 5.80
CA GLY A 49 -10.42 -8.26 6.55
C GLY A 49 -9.47 -8.14 7.76
N SER A 50 -8.45 -8.98 7.80
CA SER A 50 -7.39 -8.98 8.81
C SER A 50 -6.18 -8.12 8.45
N THR A 51 -6.13 -7.58 7.23
CA THR A 51 -4.98 -6.86 6.66
C THR A 51 -5.22 -5.36 6.64
N VAL A 52 -4.13 -4.59 6.70
CA VAL A 52 -4.12 -3.15 6.45
C VAL A 52 -3.58 -2.90 5.06
N LEU A 53 -4.37 -2.22 4.25
CA LEU A 53 -4.02 -1.83 2.89
C LEU A 53 -3.72 -0.34 2.80
N GLU A 54 -2.74 -0.03 1.97
CA GLU A 54 -2.46 1.31 1.47
C GLU A 54 -2.70 1.33 -0.04
N ILE A 55 -3.31 2.40 -0.54
CA ILE A 55 -3.32 2.69 -1.98
C ILE A 55 -2.59 4.01 -2.16
N SER A 56 -1.55 4.01 -2.97
CA SER A 56 -0.86 5.23 -3.40
C SER A 56 -1.14 5.53 -4.87
N ILE A 57 -1.21 6.84 -5.20
CA ILE A 57 -1.40 7.31 -6.57
C ILE A 57 -0.26 8.25 -6.91
N ASP A 58 0.69 7.75 -7.69
CA ASP A 58 1.85 8.51 -8.13
C ASP A 58 1.72 8.93 -9.61
N PRO A 59 2.26 10.09 -10.01
CA PRO A 59 2.29 10.47 -11.41
C PRO A 59 3.17 9.51 -12.21
N TYR A 60 2.73 9.15 -13.41
CA TYR A 60 3.49 8.33 -14.33
C TYR A 60 3.55 8.99 -15.70
N GLU A 61 4.77 9.32 -16.13
CA GLU A 61 4.99 10.16 -17.32
C GLU A 61 4.17 11.46 -17.27
N GLU A 62 3.76 12.00 -18.44
CA GLU A 62 2.99 13.25 -18.49
C GLU A 62 1.48 13.04 -18.39
N ASP A 63 0.98 11.86 -18.81
CA ASP A 63 -0.44 11.65 -19.08
C ASP A 63 -1.04 10.38 -18.43
N ASP A 64 -0.36 9.77 -17.46
CA ASP A 64 -0.89 8.65 -16.69
C ASP A 64 -0.54 8.77 -15.19
N ALA A 65 -1.02 7.83 -14.41
CA ALA A 65 -0.70 7.65 -13.00
C ALA A 65 -0.51 6.17 -12.70
N VAL A 66 0.35 5.84 -11.74
CA VAL A 66 0.43 4.51 -11.16
C VAL A 66 -0.46 4.46 -9.93
N VAL A 67 -1.31 3.45 -9.86
CA VAL A 67 -2.04 3.06 -8.65
C VAL A 67 -1.31 1.85 -8.08
N GLU A 68 -0.78 1.96 -6.90
CA GLU A 68 -0.19 0.85 -6.16
C GLU A 68 -1.10 0.48 -4.99
N VAL A 69 -1.46 -0.79 -4.90
CA VAL A 69 -2.12 -1.39 -3.74
C VAL A 69 -1.08 -2.18 -2.97
N LEU A 70 -0.88 -1.85 -1.71
CA LEU A 70 0.17 -2.40 -0.87
C LEU A 70 -0.40 -2.90 0.46
N ALA A 71 0.07 -4.07 0.90
CA ALA A 71 -0.17 -4.60 2.23
C ALA A 71 1.12 -4.64 3.05
N PHE A 72 1.01 -4.28 4.32
CA PHE A 72 2.08 -4.44 5.30
C PHE A 72 2.03 -5.87 5.84
N CYS A 73 2.84 -6.79 5.30
CA CYS A 73 2.82 -8.18 5.71
C CYS A 73 3.52 -8.38 7.06
N VAL A 74 4.80 -8.06 7.14
CA VAL A 74 5.62 -8.24 8.35
C VAL A 74 6.50 -7.02 8.56
N GLN A 75 6.67 -6.60 9.78
CA GLN A 75 7.50 -5.46 10.14
C GLN A 75 8.52 -5.83 11.21
N GLY A 76 9.72 -5.23 11.10
CA GLY A 76 10.78 -5.38 12.09
C GLY A 76 11.51 -6.72 12.02
N VAL A 77 11.68 -7.31 10.83
CA VAL A 77 12.49 -8.51 10.63
C VAL A 77 13.97 -8.15 10.45
N GLU A 78 14.84 -9.08 10.83
CA GLU A 78 16.26 -9.00 10.49
C GLU A 78 16.46 -9.58 9.08
N PRO A 79 16.86 -8.78 8.08
CA PRO A 79 17.07 -9.25 6.72
C PRO A 79 18.12 -10.37 6.65
N SER A 80 17.77 -11.47 5.97
CA SER A 80 18.68 -12.60 5.76
C SER A 80 18.65 -13.09 4.32
N PHE A 81 19.73 -13.77 3.90
CA PHE A 81 19.79 -14.38 2.58
C PHE A 81 18.68 -15.44 2.38
N GLU A 82 18.41 -16.24 3.40
CA GLU A 82 17.35 -17.25 3.34
C GLU A 82 15.97 -16.63 3.13
N MET A 83 15.66 -15.57 3.87
CA MET A 83 14.40 -14.83 3.74
C MET A 83 14.27 -14.22 2.34
N THR A 84 15.30 -13.53 1.87
CA THR A 84 15.29 -12.92 0.52
C THR A 84 15.06 -13.98 -0.57
N ARG A 85 15.75 -15.13 -0.46
CA ARG A 85 15.56 -16.24 -1.38
C ARG A 85 14.14 -16.79 -1.35
N GLU A 86 13.53 -16.87 -0.18
CA GLU A 86 12.15 -17.34 -0.05
C GLU A 86 11.16 -16.33 -0.66
N LEU A 87 11.34 -15.04 -0.42
CA LEU A 87 10.47 -14.01 -1.04
C LEU A 87 10.56 -14.06 -2.57
N LEU A 88 11.76 -14.24 -3.14
CA LEU A 88 11.92 -14.41 -4.58
C LEU A 88 11.25 -15.70 -5.10
N ARG A 89 11.28 -16.78 -4.32
CA ARG A 89 10.58 -18.02 -4.68
C ARG A 89 9.06 -17.79 -4.66
N LEU A 90 8.52 -17.15 -3.62
CA LEU A 90 7.10 -16.82 -3.53
C LEU A 90 6.66 -15.93 -4.70
N ASN A 91 7.48 -14.97 -5.10
CA ASN A 91 7.20 -14.12 -6.27
C ASN A 91 7.08 -14.90 -7.58
N SER A 92 7.69 -16.09 -7.67
CA SER A 92 7.53 -16.97 -8.84
C SER A 92 6.21 -17.76 -8.84
N GLU A 93 5.51 -17.80 -7.71
CA GLU A 93 4.25 -18.55 -7.51
C GLU A 93 3.03 -17.65 -7.59
N VAL A 94 3.14 -16.39 -7.15
CA VAL A 94 2.07 -15.42 -7.23
C VAL A 94 1.92 -14.86 -8.66
N ARG A 95 0.68 -14.60 -9.08
CA ARG A 95 0.40 -14.14 -10.45
C ARG A 95 0.34 -12.62 -10.58
N LEU A 96 -0.20 -11.96 -9.56
CA LEU A 96 -0.38 -10.51 -9.54
C LEU A 96 0.29 -9.94 -8.30
N GLY A 97 1.26 -9.08 -8.51
CA GLY A 97 2.02 -8.45 -7.44
C GLY A 97 3.31 -9.18 -7.08
N ALA A 98 3.99 -8.67 -6.09
CA ALA A 98 5.25 -9.21 -5.59
C ALA A 98 5.49 -8.84 -4.14
N PHE A 99 6.23 -9.70 -3.43
CA PHE A 99 6.83 -9.37 -2.14
C PHE A 99 8.05 -8.49 -2.35
N SER A 100 8.19 -7.50 -1.48
CA SER A 100 9.37 -6.63 -1.39
C SER A 100 9.86 -6.55 0.04
N LEU A 101 11.17 -6.30 0.19
CA LEU A 101 11.82 -6.10 1.48
C LEU A 101 12.44 -4.71 1.47
N VAL A 102 11.97 -3.84 2.36
CA VAL A 102 12.48 -2.48 2.51
C VAL A 102 12.89 -2.28 3.96
N GLY A 103 14.20 -2.13 4.18
CA GLY A 103 14.74 -2.15 5.53
C GLY A 103 14.46 -3.49 6.21
N GLY A 104 13.72 -3.46 7.31
CA GLY A 104 13.26 -4.64 8.04
C GLY A 104 11.77 -4.95 7.83
N ASP A 105 11.13 -4.40 6.81
CA ASP A 105 9.69 -4.57 6.58
C ASP A 105 9.43 -5.31 5.27
N ILE A 106 8.52 -6.30 5.32
CA ILE A 106 8.07 -7.08 4.17
C ILE A 106 6.71 -6.57 3.75
N PHE A 107 6.60 -6.21 2.48
CA PHE A 107 5.37 -5.76 1.84
C PHE A 107 4.96 -6.74 0.75
N PHE A 108 3.68 -6.76 0.44
CA PHE A 108 3.17 -7.32 -0.81
C PHE A 108 2.40 -6.25 -1.56
N SER A 109 2.74 -6.01 -2.82
CA SER A 109 2.08 -4.97 -3.59
C SER A 109 1.77 -5.39 -5.01
N HIS A 110 0.78 -4.71 -5.60
CA HIS A 110 0.40 -4.82 -7.00
C HIS A 110 0.16 -3.41 -7.56
N SER A 111 0.85 -3.08 -8.65
CA SER A 111 0.74 -1.78 -9.31
C SER A 111 0.16 -1.90 -10.70
N PHE A 112 -0.60 -0.88 -11.11
CA PHE A 112 -1.18 -0.79 -12.46
C PHE A 112 -1.38 0.68 -12.88
N LEU A 113 -1.56 0.91 -14.18
CA LEU A 113 -1.82 2.24 -14.72
C LEU A 113 -3.26 2.69 -14.44
N GLY A 114 -3.40 3.92 -13.94
CA GLY A 114 -4.65 4.45 -13.42
C GLY A 114 -5.57 5.10 -14.43
N ARG A 115 -5.03 5.67 -15.53
CA ARG A 115 -5.81 6.48 -16.49
C ARG A 115 -7.06 5.79 -17.05
N ARG A 116 -7.00 4.48 -17.25
CA ARG A 116 -8.12 3.66 -17.76
C ARG A 116 -8.54 2.57 -16.79
N MET A 117 -8.30 2.82 -15.50
CA MET A 117 -8.69 1.89 -14.46
C MET A 117 -10.20 1.68 -14.46
N ARG A 118 -10.61 0.42 -14.35
CA ARG A 118 -12.00 0.04 -14.11
C ARG A 118 -12.20 -0.31 -12.64
N PRO A 119 -13.39 -0.09 -12.06
CA PRO A 119 -13.67 -0.45 -10.67
C PRO A 119 -13.34 -1.92 -10.36
N GLU A 120 -13.62 -2.83 -11.29
CA GLU A 120 -13.34 -4.26 -11.12
C GLU A 120 -11.83 -4.56 -11.06
N GLN A 121 -11.00 -3.77 -11.73
CA GLN A 121 -9.55 -3.90 -11.66
C GLN A 121 -9.02 -3.49 -10.29
N LEU A 122 -9.52 -2.39 -9.75
CA LEU A 122 -9.18 -1.95 -8.40
C LEU A 122 -9.61 -3.01 -7.37
N MET A 123 -10.86 -3.49 -7.45
CA MET A 123 -11.37 -4.52 -6.55
C MET A 123 -10.54 -5.80 -6.61
N ALA A 124 -10.24 -6.30 -7.81
CA ALA A 124 -9.41 -7.50 -7.99
C ALA A 124 -8.01 -7.32 -7.41
N SER A 125 -7.43 -6.11 -7.52
CA SER A 125 -6.13 -5.79 -6.91
C SER A 125 -6.21 -5.80 -5.39
N LEU A 126 -7.24 -5.18 -4.81
CA LEU A 126 -7.47 -5.15 -3.35
C LEU A 126 -7.63 -6.57 -2.78
N GLU A 127 -8.50 -7.37 -3.38
CA GLU A 127 -8.76 -8.75 -2.97
C GLU A 127 -7.50 -9.62 -3.07
N ASN A 128 -6.75 -9.49 -4.18
CA ASN A 128 -5.52 -10.25 -4.37
C ASN A 128 -4.46 -9.87 -3.34
N VAL A 129 -4.22 -8.58 -3.13
CA VAL A 129 -3.19 -8.11 -2.19
C VAL A 129 -3.56 -8.50 -0.76
N ALA A 130 -4.82 -8.33 -0.37
CA ALA A 130 -5.29 -8.74 0.95
C ALA A 130 -5.18 -10.26 1.17
N THR A 131 -5.61 -11.06 0.20
CA THR A 131 -5.59 -12.52 0.31
C THR A 131 -4.17 -13.07 0.40
N VAL A 132 -3.26 -12.59 -0.46
CA VAL A 132 -1.86 -13.06 -0.44
C VAL A 132 -1.18 -12.62 0.86
N SER A 133 -1.40 -11.38 1.30
CA SER A 133 -0.84 -10.91 2.56
C SER A 133 -1.31 -11.75 3.74
N ASP A 134 -2.61 -11.98 3.87
CA ASP A 134 -3.21 -12.78 4.95
C ASP A 134 -2.73 -14.25 4.95
N GLU A 135 -2.48 -14.79 3.77
CA GLU A 135 -1.95 -16.16 3.65
C GLU A 135 -0.52 -16.30 4.18
N TYR A 136 0.32 -15.27 4.00
CA TYR A 136 1.77 -15.39 4.24
C TYR A 136 2.28 -14.63 5.46
N ASP A 137 1.59 -13.63 5.98
CA ASP A 137 2.07 -12.81 7.10
C ASP A 137 2.41 -13.63 8.34
N GLU A 138 1.50 -14.46 8.85
CA GLU A 138 1.75 -15.32 10.01
C GLU A 138 2.86 -16.36 9.75
N LYS A 139 2.93 -16.90 8.53
CA LYS A 139 3.98 -17.87 8.14
C LYS A 139 5.37 -17.22 8.15
N LEU A 140 5.46 -15.99 7.65
CA LEU A 140 6.70 -15.24 7.61
C LEU A 140 7.12 -14.79 9.02
N VAL A 141 6.18 -14.31 9.85
CA VAL A 141 6.45 -14.00 11.27
C VAL A 141 6.94 -15.23 12.02
N ALA A 142 6.28 -16.37 11.88
CA ALA A 142 6.67 -17.62 12.56
C ALA A 142 8.08 -18.07 12.16
N ARG A 143 8.52 -17.80 10.95
CA ARG A 143 9.82 -18.24 10.45
C ARG A 143 10.95 -17.24 10.67
N TYR A 144 10.66 -15.95 10.54
CA TYR A 144 11.68 -14.90 10.54
C TYR A 144 11.54 -13.88 11.67
N GLY A 145 10.51 -13.98 12.49
CA GLY A 145 10.20 -13.01 13.55
C GLY A 145 9.50 -11.77 12.98
N GLY A 146 9.60 -10.68 13.71
CA GLY A 146 8.85 -9.47 13.43
C GLY A 146 7.41 -9.51 13.93
N GLU A 147 6.60 -8.59 13.46
CA GLU A 147 5.19 -8.43 13.86
C GLU A 147 4.32 -8.26 12.62
N THR A 148 3.09 -8.77 12.66
CA THR A 148 2.09 -8.47 11.63
C THR A 148 1.62 -7.00 11.73
N ALA A 149 1.02 -6.48 10.66
CA ALA A 149 0.46 -5.12 10.65
C ALA A 149 -0.57 -4.91 11.78
N LEU A 150 -1.42 -5.91 12.04
CA LEU A 150 -2.43 -5.83 13.11
C LEU A 150 -1.82 -5.79 14.51
N GLU A 151 -0.78 -6.59 14.76
CA GLU A 151 -0.04 -6.56 16.03
C GLU A 151 0.57 -5.18 16.24
N ARG A 152 1.16 -4.60 15.20
CA ARG A 152 1.79 -3.29 15.27
C ARG A 152 0.80 -2.14 15.44
N ILE A 153 -0.38 -2.22 14.84
CA ILE A 153 -1.47 -1.25 15.09
C ILE A 153 -1.92 -1.34 16.55
N ARG A 154 -2.12 -2.54 17.08
CA ARG A 154 -2.51 -2.74 18.48
C ARG A 154 -1.48 -2.21 19.46
N SER A 155 -0.21 -2.26 19.12
CA SER A 155 0.90 -1.67 19.91
C SER A 155 1.06 -0.15 19.70
N GLY A 156 0.32 0.48 18.78
CA GLY A 156 0.40 1.91 18.46
C GLY A 156 1.64 2.33 17.68
N ALA A 157 2.34 1.38 17.06
CA ALA A 157 3.63 1.58 16.42
C ALA A 157 3.58 1.65 14.87
N LEU A 158 2.40 1.56 14.23
CA LEU A 158 2.30 1.66 12.77
C LEU A 158 2.56 3.11 12.34
N ARG A 159 3.79 3.39 11.94
CA ARG A 159 4.15 4.60 11.21
C ARG A 159 4.96 4.17 9.99
N ARG A 160 4.57 4.64 8.81
CA ARG A 160 5.45 4.62 7.64
C ARG A 160 6.68 5.44 8.01
N THR A 161 7.84 4.83 8.07
CA THR A 161 9.08 5.59 8.18
C THR A 161 9.28 6.31 6.84
N GLU A 162 9.28 7.64 6.87
CA GLU A 162 9.41 8.56 5.73
C GLU A 162 10.73 8.43 4.93
N THR A 163 11.44 7.31 5.06
CA THR A 163 12.84 7.19 4.65
C THR A 163 13.05 6.73 3.21
N THR A 164 12.02 6.49 2.40
CA THR A 164 12.23 5.86 1.09
C THR A 164 12.12 6.80 -0.12
N LYS A 165 11.69 8.05 0.04
CA LYS A 165 11.67 9.04 -1.07
C LYS A 165 12.94 9.91 -1.19
N ALA A 166 13.89 9.82 -0.26
CA ALA A 166 15.08 10.70 -0.23
C ALA A 166 16.35 10.12 -0.88
N GLU A 167 16.38 8.86 -1.29
CA GLU A 167 17.58 8.22 -1.85
C GLU A 167 17.51 7.91 -3.36
N GLN A 168 16.54 8.46 -4.08
CA GLN A 168 16.46 8.32 -5.54
C GLN A 168 16.64 9.67 -6.27
N ASN A 169 17.63 10.47 -5.86
CA ASN A 169 18.17 11.58 -6.65
C ASN A 169 19.63 11.37 -6.95
#